data_61f066423925a03d577020a348807489
#
_entry.id   61f066423925a03d577020a348807489
#
_cell.length_a   1.000
_cell.length_b   1.000
_cell.length_c   1.000
_cell.angle_alpha   90.00
_cell.angle_beta   90.00
_cell.angle_gamma   90.00
#
_symmetry.space_group_name_H-M   'P 1'
#
loop_
_entity.id
_entity.type
_entity.pdbx_description
1 polymer ?
#
loop_
_entity_poly.entity_id
_entity_poly.type
_entity_poly.pdbx_seq_one_letter_code
_entity_poly.pdbx_strand_id
1 'polypeptide(L)' 'MSAAMPEFEFVKTAACRDPKVNNCPEVATNVPGIVALRDSKRPDTIVTMTAADWVTLTDAVKAGEYDLSA' A
#
# COMPACT_ATOMS: atom_id res chain seq x y z
N MET A 1 17.75 -23.01 8.14
CA MET A 1 16.43 -22.42 8.11
C MET A 1 16.40 -21.23 7.20
N SER A 2 15.45 -21.18 6.34
CA SER A 2 15.37 -20.08 5.41
C SER A 2 14.98 -18.80 6.13
N ALA A 3 15.51 -17.69 5.67
CA ALA A 3 15.03 -16.41 6.10
C ALA A 3 13.61 -16.25 5.57
N ALA A 4 12.67 -16.22 6.48
CA ALA A 4 11.29 -16.04 6.06
C ALA A 4 11.11 -14.66 5.47
N MET A 5 10.34 -14.58 4.39
CA MET A 5 9.87 -13.31 3.90
C MET A 5 9.02 -12.67 4.99
N PRO A 6 9.08 -11.34 5.16
CA PRO A 6 8.18 -10.69 6.09
C PRO A 6 6.73 -11.03 5.76
N GLU A 7 5.94 -11.27 6.78
CA GLU A 7 4.53 -11.52 6.57
C GLU A 7 3.79 -10.20 6.57
N PHE A 8 3.49 -9.70 5.38
CA PHE A 8 2.73 -8.47 5.24
C PHE A 8 1.26 -8.72 5.52
N GLU A 9 0.69 -7.89 6.37
CA GLU A 9 -0.74 -7.90 6.64
C GLU A 9 -1.37 -6.74 5.87
N PHE A 10 -1.85 -7.04 4.67
CA PHE A 10 -2.42 -6.02 3.80
C PHE A 10 -3.79 -5.59 4.28
N VAL A 11 -4.00 -4.29 4.28
CA VAL A 11 -5.26 -3.69 4.70
C VAL A 11 -5.82 -2.88 3.54
N LYS A 12 -7.08 -3.06 3.24
CA LYS A 12 -7.78 -2.29 2.23
C LYS A 12 -8.15 -0.93 2.80
N THR A 13 -8.22 0.06 1.92
CA THR A 13 -8.69 1.38 2.33
C THR A 13 -10.16 1.30 2.72
N ALA A 14 -10.63 2.30 3.49
CA ALA A 14 -12.00 2.31 3.97
C ALA A 14 -13.02 2.31 2.83
N ALA A 15 -12.70 2.97 1.71
CA ALA A 15 -13.61 3.02 0.57
C ALA A 15 -13.89 1.63 0.00
N CYS A 16 -12.98 0.69 0.21
CA CYS A 16 -13.12 -0.66 -0.32
C CYS A 16 -14.03 -1.56 0.51
N ARG A 17 -14.59 -1.04 1.56
CA ARG A 17 -15.62 -1.75 2.32
C ARG A 17 -16.98 -1.64 1.65
N ASP A 18 -17.11 -0.73 0.69
CA ASP A 18 -18.31 -0.63 -0.12
C ASP A 18 -18.32 -1.81 -1.09
N PRO A 19 -19.38 -2.65 -1.11
CA PRO A 19 -19.42 -3.80 -2.00
C PRO A 19 -19.43 -3.44 -3.48
N LYS A 20 -19.66 -2.18 -3.82
CA LYS A 20 -19.58 -1.72 -5.21
C LYS A 20 -18.16 -1.48 -5.67
N VAL A 21 -17.21 -1.39 -4.74
CA VAL A 21 -15.81 -1.13 -5.05
C VAL A 21 -15.08 -2.46 -5.02
N ASN A 22 -14.64 -2.93 -6.18
CA ASN A 22 -13.99 -4.24 -6.28
C ASN A 22 -12.59 -4.19 -6.83
N ASN A 23 -11.99 -3.00 -6.90
CA ASN A 23 -10.61 -2.82 -7.33
C ASN A 23 -9.93 -1.88 -6.32
N CYS A 24 -9.18 -2.45 -5.40
CA CYS A 24 -8.73 -1.73 -4.22
C CYS A 24 -7.24 -1.78 -4.04
N PRO A 25 -6.60 -0.64 -3.79
CA PRO A 25 -5.23 -0.67 -3.30
C PRO A 25 -5.20 -1.20 -1.88
N GLU A 26 -4.15 -1.95 -1.57
CA GLU A 26 -3.93 -2.50 -0.24
C GLU A 26 -2.55 -2.11 0.23
N VAL A 27 -2.42 -1.81 1.52
CA VAL A 27 -1.16 -1.37 2.11
C VAL A 27 -0.90 -2.20 3.35
N ALA A 28 0.36 -2.61 3.50
CA ALA A 28 0.81 -3.30 4.71
C ALA A 28 1.86 -2.44 5.41
N THR A 29 1.58 -2.09 6.65
CA THR A 29 2.48 -1.29 7.47
C THR A 29 2.90 -2.02 8.75
N ASN A 30 2.67 -3.32 8.79
CA ASN A 30 2.91 -4.10 10.01
C ASN A 30 4.36 -4.51 10.19
N VAL A 31 5.20 -4.40 9.17
CA VAL A 31 6.59 -4.77 9.26
C VAL A 31 7.44 -3.51 9.49
N PRO A 32 8.23 -3.44 10.57
CA PRO A 32 9.01 -2.24 10.86
C PRO A 32 9.98 -1.90 9.73
N GLY A 33 10.01 -0.62 9.38
CA GLY A 33 10.98 -0.10 8.41
C GLY A 33 10.62 -0.28 6.95
N ILE A 34 9.56 -1.01 6.64
CA ILE A 34 9.19 -1.29 5.26
C ILE A 34 7.67 -1.18 5.10
N VAL A 35 7.24 -0.69 3.96
CA VAL A 35 5.81 -0.62 3.61
C VAL A 35 5.63 -1.34 2.29
N ALA A 36 4.58 -2.12 2.20
CA ALA A 36 4.25 -2.86 0.99
C ALA A 36 2.90 -2.41 0.44
N LEU A 37 2.81 -2.34 -0.88
CA LEU A 37 1.58 -1.99 -1.57
C LEU A 37 1.27 -3.05 -2.60
N ARG A 38 0.00 -3.29 -2.82
CA ARG A 38 -0.44 -4.16 -3.91
C ARG A 38 -1.84 -3.75 -4.35
N ASP A 39 -2.19 -4.20 -5.56
CA ASP A 39 -3.53 -4.10 -6.08
C ASP A 39 -4.27 -5.39 -5.72
N SER A 40 -5.49 -5.29 -5.22
CA SER A 40 -6.27 -6.48 -4.84
C SER A 40 -6.51 -7.42 -6.02
N LYS A 41 -6.48 -6.91 -7.24
CA LYS A 41 -6.62 -7.74 -8.44
C LYS A 41 -5.34 -8.45 -8.83
N ARG A 42 -4.20 -8.03 -8.28
CA ARG A 42 -2.89 -8.61 -8.58
C ARG A 42 -2.14 -8.87 -7.29
N PRO A 43 -2.65 -9.79 -6.48
CA PRO A 43 -2.07 -10.00 -5.15
C PRO A 43 -0.64 -10.53 -5.18
N ASP A 44 -0.20 -11.08 -6.30
CA ASP A 44 1.16 -11.59 -6.44
C ASP A 44 2.17 -10.50 -6.78
N THR A 45 1.71 -9.33 -7.18
CA THR A 45 2.60 -8.21 -7.53
C THR A 45 2.64 -7.24 -6.36
N ILE A 46 3.76 -7.23 -5.66
CA ILE A 46 3.93 -6.43 -4.46
C ILE A 46 5.06 -5.43 -4.69
N VAL A 47 4.79 -4.16 -4.37
CA VAL A 47 5.79 -3.10 -4.40
C VAL A 47 6.15 -2.76 -2.96
N THR A 48 7.43 -2.68 -2.66
CA THR A 48 7.88 -2.32 -1.32
C THR A 48 8.70 -1.04 -1.36
N MET A 49 8.71 -0.34 -0.25
CA MET A 49 9.51 0.85 -0.08
C MET A 49 9.90 0.99 1.39
N THR A 50 10.92 1.80 1.66
CA THR A 50 11.27 2.07 3.05
C THR A 50 10.18 2.90 3.72
N ALA A 51 10.13 2.84 5.04
CA ALA A 51 9.20 3.68 5.78
C ALA A 51 9.45 5.17 5.51
N ALA A 52 10.71 5.57 5.35
CA ALA A 52 11.05 6.96 5.03
C ALA A 52 10.49 7.37 3.67
N ASP A 53 10.63 6.52 2.66
CA ASP A 53 10.06 6.79 1.34
C ASP A 53 8.54 6.85 1.39
N TRP A 54 7.94 6.00 2.20
CA TRP A 54 6.49 6.02 2.38
C TRP A 54 6.00 7.36 2.94
N VAL A 55 6.69 7.90 3.95
CA VAL A 55 6.34 9.19 4.52
C VAL A 55 6.50 10.30 3.47
N THR A 56 7.60 10.27 2.72
CA THR A 56 7.82 11.24 1.65
C THR A 56 6.69 11.19 0.61
N LEU A 57 6.31 9.99 0.21
CA LEU A 57 5.23 9.82 -0.77
C LEU A 57 3.89 10.30 -0.23
N THR A 58 3.53 9.90 0.98
CA THR A 58 2.23 10.27 1.54
C THR A 58 2.14 11.76 1.80
N ASP A 59 3.24 12.40 2.20
CA ASP A 59 3.27 13.85 2.36
C ASP A 59 3.06 14.56 1.02
N ALA A 60 3.67 14.05 -0.05
CA ALA A 60 3.49 14.60 -1.38
C ALA A 60 2.04 14.43 -1.86
N VAL A 61 1.43 13.29 -1.57
CA VAL A 61 0.03 13.04 -1.89
C VAL A 61 -0.87 14.05 -1.16
N LYS A 62 -0.62 14.27 0.13
CA LYS A 62 -1.39 15.22 0.92
C LYS A 62 -1.24 16.65 0.41
N ALA A 63 -0.06 16.98 -0.14
CA ALA A 63 0.21 18.30 -0.70
C ALA A 63 -0.39 18.50 -2.10
N GLY A 64 -1.00 17.46 -2.67
CA GLY A 64 -1.62 17.55 -3.97
C GLY A 64 -0.69 17.37 -5.15
N GLU A 65 0.56 16.93 -4.90
CA GLU A 65 1.54 16.82 -5.99
C GLU A 65 1.16 15.78 -7.04
N TYR A 66 0.40 14.78 -6.64
CA TYR A 66 0.00 13.70 -7.53
C TYR A 66 -1.50 13.70 -7.81
N ASP A 67 -2.16 14.82 -7.58
CA ASP A 67 -3.59 14.89 -7.89
C ASP A 67 -3.81 14.67 -9.36
N LEU A 68 -4.80 13.87 -9.68
CA LEU A 68 -5.15 13.60 -11.06
C LEU A 68 -5.99 14.77 -11.58
N SER A 69 -5.64 15.22 -12.76
CA SER A 69 -6.44 16.24 -13.43
C SER A 69 -7.74 15.61 -13.86
N ALA A 70 -8.82 16.19 -13.44
CA ALA A 70 -10.13 15.71 -13.85
C ALA A 70 -10.46 16.19 -15.25
#